data_827e3661861e39ec1e5cbaad58130871
#
_entry.id   827e3661861e39ec1e5cbaad58130871
#
_cell.length_a   1.000
_cell.length_b   1.000
_cell.length_c   1.000
_cell.angle_alpha   90.00
_cell.angle_beta   90.00
_cell.angle_gamma   90.00
#
_symmetry.space_group_name_H-M   'P 1'
#
loop_
_entity.id
_entity.type
_entity.pdbx_description
1 polymer ?
#
loop_
_entity_poly.entity_id
_entity_poly.type
_entity_poly.pdbx_seq_one_letter_code
_entity_poly.pdbx_strand_id
1 'polypeptide(L)'
;MLFDDPSLRQLKNTFEKEKVKKEGFVKASDRGFGFLEVDRESFFITPNDMKNIVNGDRIRAVIEEDGNGKSHAVPEKLIEAYLKRFVGKVLFVGGKLNIVPDHPSINIRMQADDHRKDKSQKLENGDWVICNLTSHALEKKFFRASLDEFICKKNDPKAPWSVSLRRYDLPLTEPEDAEFKFLEDSLPREDMSAVPFVTIDSEHTEDMDDALYIEKDGDNYKLYTAIADPTGYIAEDTPLNHLAAHRAFSIYLPGRDIPMLPRILSQNLCSLRADEPRPAFLL
;
A
#
# COMPACT_ATOMS: atom_id res chain seq x y z
N MET A 1 37.53 10.20 -36.42
CA MET A 1 36.33 10.63 -37.09
C MET A 1 35.78 9.60 -38.10
N LEU A 2 35.91 8.31 -37.74
CA LEU A 2 35.30 7.21 -38.53
C LEU A 2 33.83 6.95 -38.21
N PHE A 3 33.29 7.62 -37.16
CA PHE A 3 31.92 7.36 -36.66
C PHE A 3 30.87 8.37 -37.17
N ASP A 4 31.25 9.32 -38.03
CA ASP A 4 30.33 10.32 -38.59
C ASP A 4 29.85 10.04 -40.00
N ASP A 5 30.20 8.87 -40.56
CA ASP A 5 29.74 8.44 -41.86
C ASP A 5 28.23 8.16 -41.85
N PRO A 6 27.44 8.79 -42.74
CA PRO A 6 25.98 8.58 -42.83
C PRO A 6 25.61 7.11 -43.07
N SER A 7 26.45 6.37 -43.81
CA SER A 7 26.24 4.93 -44.09
C SER A 7 26.38 4.09 -42.82
N LEU A 8 27.34 4.40 -41.95
CA LEU A 8 27.52 3.73 -40.66
C LEU A 8 26.40 4.07 -39.67
N ARG A 9 25.89 5.31 -39.70
CA ARG A 9 24.71 5.68 -38.92
C ARG A 9 23.45 4.95 -39.40
N GLN A 10 23.29 4.81 -40.71
CA GLN A 10 22.15 4.10 -41.30
C GLN A 10 22.23 2.58 -40.99
N LEU A 11 23.42 1.98 -41.08
CA LEU A 11 23.66 0.58 -40.70
C LEU A 11 23.36 0.36 -39.20
N LYS A 12 23.85 1.24 -38.32
CA LYS A 12 23.60 1.18 -36.90
C LYS A 12 22.10 1.27 -36.59
N ASN A 13 21.38 2.19 -37.25
CA ASN A 13 19.94 2.34 -37.10
C ASN A 13 19.17 1.12 -37.64
N THR A 14 19.65 0.43 -38.64
CA THR A 14 19.07 -0.81 -39.16
C THR A 14 19.27 -1.96 -38.17
N PHE A 15 20.47 -2.13 -37.62
CA PHE A 15 20.73 -3.13 -36.57
C PHE A 15 20.00 -2.85 -35.27
N GLU A 16 19.79 -1.59 -34.89
CA GLU A 16 18.98 -1.22 -33.71
C GLU A 16 17.47 -1.46 -33.95
N LYS A 17 16.98 -1.39 -35.19
CA LYS A 17 15.58 -1.71 -35.54
C LYS A 17 15.27 -3.20 -35.54
N GLU A 18 16.27 -4.07 -35.71
CA GLU A 18 16.08 -5.52 -35.72
C GLU A 18 16.09 -6.16 -34.33
N LYS A 19 16.52 -5.42 -33.28
CA LYS A 19 16.55 -5.96 -31.92
C LYS A 19 15.13 -6.08 -31.36
N VAL A 20 14.74 -7.27 -30.95
CA VAL A 20 13.46 -7.54 -30.30
C VAL A 20 13.45 -6.82 -28.95
N LYS A 21 12.50 -5.91 -28.76
CA LYS A 21 12.30 -5.18 -27.49
C LYS A 21 11.00 -5.63 -26.85
N LYS A 22 11.04 -5.89 -25.55
CA LYS A 22 9.85 -6.26 -24.76
C LYS A 22 9.74 -5.37 -23.55
N GLU A 23 8.50 -5.11 -23.12
CA GLU A 23 8.19 -4.41 -21.87
C GLU A 23 7.59 -5.40 -20.88
N GLY A 24 8.02 -5.32 -19.63
CA GLY A 24 7.55 -6.20 -18.58
C GLY A 24 7.98 -5.75 -17.19
N PHE A 25 7.67 -6.56 -16.20
CA PHE A 25 8.02 -6.33 -14.82
C PHE A 25 9.26 -7.11 -14.41
N VAL A 26 10.12 -6.47 -13.63
CA VAL A 26 11.31 -7.10 -13.06
C VAL A 26 10.93 -7.95 -11.85
N LYS A 27 11.31 -9.23 -11.88
CA LYS A 27 11.19 -10.15 -10.75
C LYS A 27 12.59 -10.54 -10.28
N ALA A 28 12.99 -10.02 -9.12
CA ALA A 28 14.31 -10.30 -8.55
C ALA A 28 14.36 -11.67 -7.87
N SER A 29 15.51 -12.33 -7.93
CA SER A 29 15.84 -13.53 -7.18
C SER A 29 16.78 -13.19 -6.02
N ASP A 30 16.68 -13.91 -4.90
CA ASP A 30 17.59 -13.78 -3.75
C ASP A 30 19.06 -14.12 -4.11
N ARG A 31 19.29 -14.75 -5.27
CA ARG A 31 20.63 -15.06 -5.79
C ARG A 31 21.28 -13.94 -6.58
N GLY A 32 20.64 -12.74 -6.64
CA GLY A 32 21.18 -11.54 -7.29
C GLY A 32 20.94 -11.42 -8.79
N PHE A 33 20.34 -12.40 -9.45
CA PHE A 33 19.81 -12.28 -10.81
C PHE A 33 18.32 -11.99 -10.79
N GLY A 34 17.71 -11.75 -11.94
CA GLY A 34 16.26 -11.52 -12.06
C GLY A 34 15.71 -12.05 -13.37
N PHE A 35 14.42 -11.76 -13.56
CA PHE A 35 13.68 -12.08 -14.77
C PHE A 35 12.85 -10.86 -15.19
N LEU A 36 12.71 -10.66 -16.49
CA LEU A 36 11.71 -9.80 -17.08
C LEU A 36 10.47 -10.65 -17.37
N GLU A 37 9.41 -10.43 -16.62
CA GLU A 37 8.12 -11.10 -16.82
C GLU A 37 7.29 -10.31 -17.85
N VAL A 38 6.98 -10.95 -18.97
CA VAL A 38 6.21 -10.40 -20.08
C VAL A 38 5.08 -11.37 -20.41
N ASP A 39 3.85 -11.07 -20.03
CA ASP A 39 2.68 -11.94 -20.21
C ASP A 39 2.94 -13.38 -19.70
N ARG A 40 3.18 -14.32 -20.62
CA ARG A 40 3.47 -15.74 -20.32
C ARG A 40 4.94 -16.12 -20.52
N GLU A 41 5.78 -15.16 -20.85
CA GLU A 41 7.21 -15.36 -21.10
C GLU A 41 8.05 -14.76 -19.97
N SER A 42 9.22 -15.33 -19.74
CA SER A 42 10.14 -14.89 -18.70
C SER A 42 11.57 -14.90 -19.27
N PHE A 43 12.24 -13.75 -19.23
CA PHE A 43 13.58 -13.57 -19.79
C PHE A 43 14.57 -13.31 -18.67
N PHE A 44 15.66 -14.07 -18.64
CA PHE A 44 16.71 -13.94 -17.63
C PHE A 44 17.37 -12.55 -17.67
N ILE A 45 17.59 -11.93 -16.51
CA ILE A 45 18.35 -10.69 -16.34
C ILE A 45 19.60 -11.02 -15.52
N THR A 46 20.76 -10.62 -16.03
CA THR A 46 22.04 -10.94 -15.40
C THR A 46 22.21 -10.21 -14.05
N PRO A 47 23.04 -10.75 -13.12
CA PRO A 47 23.35 -10.05 -11.86
C PRO A 47 23.97 -8.67 -12.07
N ASN A 48 24.66 -8.44 -13.17
CA ASN A 48 25.25 -7.14 -13.48
C ASN A 48 24.19 -6.11 -13.87
N ASP A 49 23.22 -6.53 -14.67
CA ASP A 49 22.11 -5.68 -15.11
C ASP A 49 21.14 -5.38 -13.96
N MET A 50 20.94 -6.34 -13.03
CA MET A 50 20.15 -6.15 -11.82
C MET A 50 20.68 -5.05 -10.89
N LYS A 51 21.93 -4.59 -11.02
CA LYS A 51 22.47 -3.48 -10.23
C LYS A 51 21.78 -2.13 -10.51
N ASN A 52 21.16 -2.00 -11.68
CA ASN A 52 20.57 -0.76 -12.16
C ASN A 52 19.03 -0.73 -12.06
N ILE A 53 18.43 -1.83 -11.63
CA ILE A 53 16.97 -1.99 -11.53
C ILE A 53 16.61 -2.66 -10.21
N VAL A 54 15.34 -2.56 -9.81
CA VAL A 54 14.85 -3.23 -8.60
C VAL A 54 13.65 -4.14 -8.91
N ASN A 55 13.35 -5.01 -7.98
CA ASN A 55 12.15 -5.86 -8.05
C ASN A 55 10.89 -5.00 -8.20
N GLY A 56 10.03 -5.34 -9.14
CA GLY A 56 8.78 -4.64 -9.42
C GLY A 56 8.90 -3.48 -10.42
N ASP A 57 10.10 -3.06 -10.82
CA ASP A 57 10.24 -2.05 -11.88
C ASP A 57 9.59 -2.53 -13.18
N ARG A 58 8.87 -1.65 -13.85
CA ARG A 58 8.42 -1.86 -15.22
C ARG A 58 9.44 -1.24 -16.17
N ILE A 59 10.04 -2.08 -17.01
CA ILE A 59 11.10 -1.68 -17.91
C ILE A 59 10.84 -2.13 -19.33
N ARG A 60 11.50 -1.46 -20.29
CA ARG A 60 11.75 -1.99 -21.63
C ARG A 60 13.15 -2.57 -21.66
N ALA A 61 13.26 -3.79 -22.17
CA ALA A 61 14.55 -4.45 -22.36
C ALA A 61 14.71 -4.93 -23.80
N VAL A 62 15.94 -5.02 -24.23
CA VAL A 62 16.34 -5.70 -25.47
C VAL A 62 16.50 -7.17 -25.15
N ILE A 63 15.91 -8.05 -25.96
CA ILE A 63 16.10 -9.49 -25.84
C ILE A 63 17.29 -9.86 -26.74
N GLU A 64 18.33 -10.38 -26.09
CA GLU A 64 19.56 -10.83 -26.77
C GLU A 64 19.70 -12.34 -26.58
N GLU A 65 20.23 -13.04 -27.58
CA GLU A 65 20.57 -14.46 -27.50
C GLU A 65 22.06 -14.60 -27.18
N ASP A 66 22.39 -15.45 -26.22
CA ASP A 66 23.77 -15.82 -25.96
C ASP A 66 24.28 -16.81 -27.00
N GLY A 67 25.61 -17.06 -27.03
CA GLY A 67 26.24 -17.99 -27.98
C GLY A 67 25.73 -19.45 -27.90
N ASN A 68 24.89 -19.76 -26.90
CA ASN A 68 24.26 -21.07 -26.68
C ASN A 68 22.77 -21.08 -27.03
N GLY A 69 22.24 -19.99 -27.64
CA GLY A 69 20.83 -19.87 -28.03
C GLY A 69 19.87 -19.61 -26.87
N LYS A 70 20.37 -19.17 -25.70
CA LYS A 70 19.49 -18.76 -24.58
C LYS A 70 19.24 -17.26 -24.63
N SER A 71 17.95 -16.90 -24.59
CA SER A 71 17.53 -15.51 -24.57
C SER A 71 17.69 -14.91 -23.17
N HIS A 72 18.20 -13.68 -23.10
CA HIS A 72 18.26 -12.88 -21.88
C HIS A 72 17.82 -11.44 -22.15
N ALA A 73 17.31 -10.76 -21.11
CA ALA A 73 16.83 -9.39 -21.22
C ALA A 73 17.91 -8.42 -20.71
N VAL A 74 18.25 -7.45 -21.55
CA VAL A 74 19.16 -6.35 -21.24
C VAL A 74 18.31 -5.08 -21.01
N PRO A 75 18.23 -4.55 -19.79
CA PRO A 75 17.43 -3.35 -19.47
C PRO A 75 17.89 -2.14 -20.30
N GLU A 76 16.94 -1.51 -21.01
CA GLU A 76 17.23 -0.35 -21.87
C GLU A 76 16.61 0.93 -21.32
N LYS A 77 15.34 0.87 -20.90
CA LYS A 77 14.57 2.05 -20.48
C LYS A 77 13.67 1.74 -19.32
N LEU A 78 13.64 2.63 -18.33
CA LEU A 78 12.65 2.63 -17.27
C LEU A 78 11.31 3.14 -17.84
N ILE A 79 10.25 2.38 -17.63
CA ILE A 79 8.86 2.79 -17.93
C ILE A 79 8.21 3.31 -16.67
N GLU A 80 8.35 2.57 -15.56
CA GLU A 80 7.81 2.94 -14.28
C GLU A 80 8.67 2.38 -13.15
N ALA A 81 9.10 3.23 -12.23
CA ALA A 81 9.80 2.79 -11.03
C ALA A 81 8.82 2.18 -10.04
N TYR A 82 9.18 1.03 -9.47
CA TYR A 82 8.42 0.42 -8.37
C TYR A 82 8.54 1.25 -7.09
N LEU A 83 9.76 1.59 -6.72
CA LEU A 83 10.02 2.47 -5.57
C LEU A 83 9.74 3.93 -5.96
N LYS A 84 8.56 4.45 -5.57
CA LYS A 84 8.24 5.88 -5.68
C LYS A 84 8.38 6.52 -4.31
N ARG A 85 7.39 6.31 -3.43
CA ARG A 85 7.41 6.64 -2.00
C ARG A 85 7.58 5.34 -1.22
N PHE A 86 8.51 5.29 -0.28
CA PHE A 86 8.82 4.07 0.46
C PHE A 86 9.29 4.36 1.89
N VAL A 87 9.10 3.38 2.75
CA VAL A 87 9.71 3.34 4.07
C VAL A 87 11.13 2.82 3.94
N GLY A 88 12.07 3.46 4.63
CA GLY A 88 13.46 3.04 4.68
C GLY A 88 14.08 3.22 6.05
N LYS A 89 15.29 2.68 6.19
CA LYS A 89 16.13 2.83 7.37
C LYS A 89 17.31 3.73 7.07
N VAL A 90 17.58 4.66 7.99
CA VAL A 90 18.73 5.55 7.93
C VAL A 90 20.03 4.75 8.11
N LEU A 91 21.03 5.07 7.30
CA LEU A 91 22.38 4.55 7.41
C LEU A 91 23.41 5.63 7.07
N PHE A 92 24.25 6.01 8.01
CA PHE A 92 25.37 6.91 7.74
C PHE A 92 26.62 6.12 7.31
N VAL A 93 27.17 6.47 6.15
CA VAL A 93 28.40 5.88 5.60
C VAL A 93 29.37 6.99 5.25
N GLY A 94 30.51 7.03 5.92
CA GLY A 94 31.50 8.10 5.76
C GLY A 94 30.90 9.50 6.03
N GLY A 95 29.99 9.61 6.99
CA GLY A 95 29.30 10.86 7.33
C GLY A 95 28.17 11.27 6.36
N LYS A 96 27.97 10.51 5.28
CA LYS A 96 26.89 10.79 4.30
C LYS A 96 25.63 10.01 4.64
N LEU A 97 24.49 10.67 4.52
CA LEU A 97 23.17 10.06 4.71
C LEU A 97 22.89 9.10 3.56
N ASN A 98 22.55 7.88 3.90
CA ASN A 98 22.06 6.85 3.00
C ASN A 98 20.77 6.27 3.56
N ILE A 99 19.97 5.68 2.69
CA ILE A 99 18.73 4.97 3.02
C ILE A 99 18.80 3.56 2.45
N VAL A 100 18.32 2.62 3.25
CA VAL A 100 18.05 1.24 2.83
C VAL A 100 16.54 1.06 2.83
N PRO A 101 15.90 0.79 1.69
CA PRO A 101 14.47 0.52 1.64
C PRO A 101 14.09 -0.67 2.51
N ASP A 102 12.96 -0.55 3.20
CA ASP A 102 12.40 -1.67 3.97
C ASP A 102 11.50 -2.52 3.08
N HIS A 103 12.13 -3.35 2.27
CA HIS A 103 11.45 -4.24 1.34
C HIS A 103 12.21 -5.57 1.23
N PRO A 104 11.50 -6.73 1.32
CA PRO A 104 12.16 -8.05 1.37
C PRO A 104 13.00 -8.35 0.13
N SER A 105 12.59 -7.91 -1.05
CA SER A 105 13.25 -8.20 -2.33
C SER A 105 14.08 -7.03 -2.88
N ILE A 106 14.29 -5.95 -2.11
CA ILE A 106 15.05 -4.78 -2.55
C ILE A 106 16.17 -4.50 -1.55
N ASN A 107 17.36 -4.97 -1.86
CA ASN A 107 18.53 -4.80 -1.01
C ASN A 107 19.54 -3.83 -1.65
N ILE A 108 19.11 -2.58 -1.83
CA ILE A 108 19.97 -1.51 -2.33
C ILE A 108 20.19 -0.46 -1.26
N ARG A 109 21.34 0.18 -1.31
CA ARG A 109 21.65 1.36 -0.52
C ARG A 109 21.76 2.54 -1.45
N MET A 110 21.04 3.61 -1.14
CA MET A 110 21.06 4.84 -1.92
C MET A 110 21.40 6.06 -1.06
N GLN A 111 22.21 6.95 -1.60
CA GLN A 111 22.47 8.23 -0.98
C GLN A 111 21.18 9.05 -0.95
N ALA A 112 20.95 9.79 0.15
CA ALA A 112 19.76 10.62 0.30
C ALA A 112 20.10 12.05 0.72
N ASP A 113 19.20 12.97 0.38
CA ASP A 113 19.19 14.33 0.86
C ASP A 113 18.08 14.50 1.91
N ASP A 114 18.37 15.18 3.01
CA ASP A 114 17.40 15.41 4.09
C ASP A 114 16.52 16.62 3.77
N HIS A 115 15.30 16.37 3.29
CA HIS A 115 14.28 17.37 2.95
C HIS A 115 13.17 17.49 3.99
N ARG A 116 13.35 16.90 5.18
CA ARG A 116 12.36 17.01 6.25
C ARG A 116 12.06 18.48 6.59
N LYS A 117 10.78 18.78 6.78
CA LYS A 117 10.32 20.09 7.27
C LYS A 117 10.72 20.30 8.73
N ASP A 118 10.53 19.25 9.55
CA ASP A 118 10.97 19.22 10.95
C ASP A 118 12.28 18.44 11.09
N LYS A 119 13.32 19.12 11.52
CA LYS A 119 14.65 18.57 11.77
C LYS A 119 15.02 18.53 13.26
N SER A 120 14.04 18.70 14.14
CA SER A 120 14.24 18.64 15.61
C SER A 120 14.80 17.28 16.04
N GLN A 121 14.39 16.21 15.35
CA GLN A 121 14.90 14.87 15.61
C GLN A 121 16.23 14.64 14.88
N LYS A 122 17.30 14.45 15.65
CA LYS A 122 18.59 14.00 15.12
C LYS A 122 18.48 12.57 14.60
N LEU A 123 18.87 12.35 13.35
CA LEU A 123 18.87 11.03 12.73
C LEU A 123 20.02 10.17 13.24
N GLU A 124 19.73 8.89 13.42
CA GLU A 124 20.70 7.85 13.80
C GLU A 124 20.54 6.62 12.90
N ASN A 125 21.57 5.78 12.84
CA ASN A 125 21.54 4.54 12.08
C ASN A 125 20.40 3.64 12.56
N GLY A 126 19.56 3.20 11.61
CA GLY A 126 18.43 2.31 11.86
C GLY A 126 17.12 3.04 12.14
N ASP A 127 17.10 4.38 12.23
CA ASP A 127 15.87 5.16 12.36
C ASP A 127 14.98 4.96 11.12
N TRP A 128 13.67 4.93 11.35
CA TRP A 128 12.67 4.72 10.32
C TRP A 128 12.22 6.04 9.72
N VAL A 129 12.15 6.07 8.39
CA VAL A 129 11.87 7.28 7.61
C VAL A 129 11.01 6.99 6.40
N ILE A 130 10.30 8.03 5.92
CA ILE A 130 9.67 8.05 4.60
C ILE A 130 10.61 8.75 3.62
N CYS A 131 10.75 8.13 2.46
CA CYS A 131 11.57 8.62 1.37
C CYS A 131 10.83 8.58 0.04
N ASN A 132 11.24 9.46 -0.88
CA ASN A 132 10.88 9.38 -2.28
C ASN A 132 12.12 9.13 -3.14
N LEU A 133 11.99 8.30 -4.17
CA LEU A 133 13.05 8.10 -5.14
C LEU A 133 13.20 9.35 -5.99
N THR A 134 14.42 9.92 -6.06
CA THR A 134 14.72 11.12 -6.86
C THR A 134 15.56 10.82 -8.08
N SER A 135 16.27 9.69 -8.09
CA SER A 135 17.00 9.21 -9.28
C SER A 135 17.01 7.69 -9.33
N HIS A 136 16.75 7.16 -10.51
CA HIS A 136 16.78 5.73 -10.81
C HIS A 136 18.06 5.36 -11.58
N ALA A 137 18.71 4.24 -11.21
CA ALA A 137 20.00 3.89 -11.76
C ALA A 137 19.97 3.56 -13.26
N LEU A 138 18.87 3.07 -13.79
CA LEU A 138 18.71 2.81 -15.21
C LEU A 138 18.75 4.11 -16.06
N GLU A 139 18.36 5.25 -15.47
CA GLU A 139 18.35 6.56 -16.14
C GLU A 139 19.60 7.39 -15.83
N LYS A 140 20.01 7.40 -14.56
CA LYS A 140 21.08 8.28 -14.05
C LYS A 140 22.34 7.55 -13.61
N LYS A 141 22.40 6.21 -13.77
CA LYS A 141 23.48 5.32 -13.34
C LYS A 141 23.69 5.22 -11.83
N PHE A 142 22.78 5.77 -11.04
CA PHE A 142 22.76 5.66 -9.57
C PHE A 142 21.34 5.82 -9.04
N PHE A 143 21.07 5.20 -7.89
CA PHE A 143 19.85 5.45 -7.10
C PHE A 143 20.10 6.58 -6.11
N ARG A 144 19.13 7.49 -6.00
CA ARG A 144 19.12 8.56 -5.01
C ARG A 144 17.71 8.77 -4.46
N ALA A 145 17.61 9.16 -3.19
CA ALA A 145 16.34 9.44 -2.53
C ALA A 145 16.34 10.81 -1.87
N SER A 146 15.15 11.36 -1.65
CA SER A 146 14.91 12.39 -0.65
C SER A 146 14.35 11.72 0.61
N LEU A 147 14.84 12.13 1.78
CA LEU A 147 14.26 11.79 3.07
C LEU A 147 13.30 12.91 3.45
N ASP A 148 11.99 12.62 3.47
CA ASP A 148 10.97 13.65 3.59
C ASP A 148 10.30 13.67 4.96
N GLU A 149 10.29 12.52 5.67
CA GLU A 149 9.67 12.42 6.98
C GLU A 149 10.40 11.43 7.90
N PHE A 150 10.51 11.81 9.18
CA PHE A 150 10.93 10.90 10.25
C PHE A 150 9.70 10.18 10.80
N ILE A 151 9.75 8.84 10.87
CA ILE A 151 8.67 8.03 11.44
C ILE A 151 8.91 7.82 12.93
N CYS A 152 9.99 7.12 13.28
CA CYS A 152 10.33 6.80 14.66
C CYS A 152 11.78 6.32 14.80
N LYS A 153 12.26 6.26 16.02
CA LYS A 153 13.56 5.67 16.37
C LYS A 153 13.57 4.16 16.16
N LYS A 154 14.73 3.60 15.84
CA LYS A 154 14.95 2.15 15.62
C LYS A 154 14.43 1.25 16.74
N ASN A 155 14.48 1.74 17.98
CA ASN A 155 14.12 0.99 19.18
C ASN A 155 12.76 1.41 19.76
N ASP A 156 11.94 2.15 19.01
CA ASP A 156 10.60 2.52 19.44
C ASP A 156 9.71 1.26 19.52
N PRO A 157 9.14 0.92 20.69
CA PRO A 157 8.24 -0.23 20.81
C PRO A 157 7.03 -0.18 19.89
N LYS A 158 6.62 1.03 19.48
CA LYS A 158 5.49 1.27 18.55
C LYS A 158 5.93 1.31 17.08
N ALA A 159 7.23 1.10 16.78
CA ALA A 159 7.74 1.11 15.41
C ALA A 159 6.95 0.21 14.45
N PRO A 160 6.56 -1.04 14.80
CA PRO A 160 5.79 -1.90 13.90
C PRO A 160 4.48 -1.25 13.44
N TRP A 161 3.76 -0.57 14.34
CA TRP A 161 2.51 0.14 14.02
C TRP A 161 2.77 1.37 13.15
N SER A 162 3.66 2.24 13.62
CA SER A 162 3.98 3.49 12.92
C SER A 162 4.51 3.24 11.52
N VAL A 163 5.40 2.28 11.36
CA VAL A 163 5.98 1.87 10.08
C VAL A 163 4.92 1.29 9.13
N SER A 164 4.05 0.40 9.64
CA SER A 164 2.99 -0.20 8.83
C SER A 164 1.98 0.85 8.36
N LEU A 165 1.51 1.71 9.25
CA LEU A 165 0.57 2.78 8.90
C LEU A 165 1.17 3.74 7.86
N ARG A 166 2.43 4.14 8.04
CA ARG A 166 3.12 5.04 7.11
C ARG A 166 3.46 4.40 5.78
N ARG A 167 3.71 3.08 5.74
CA ARG A 167 3.97 2.34 4.50
C ARG A 167 2.79 2.40 3.55
N TYR A 168 1.59 2.24 4.09
CA TYR A 168 0.35 2.20 3.31
C TYR A 168 -0.39 3.54 3.29
N ASP A 169 0.22 4.60 3.81
CA ASP A 169 -0.37 5.96 3.91
C ASP A 169 -1.72 5.99 4.65
N LEU A 170 -1.81 5.18 5.70
CA LEU A 170 -3.01 5.01 6.50
C LEU A 170 -3.11 6.09 7.60
N PRO A 171 -4.32 6.40 8.06
CA PRO A 171 -4.53 7.30 9.19
C PRO A 171 -3.76 6.87 10.42
N LEU A 172 -3.23 7.84 11.17
CA LEU A 172 -2.48 7.60 12.42
C LEU A 172 -3.33 7.77 13.68
N THR A 173 -4.43 8.50 13.55
CA THR A 173 -5.34 8.90 14.64
C THR A 173 -6.76 8.53 14.31
N GLU A 174 -7.54 8.36 15.36
CA GLU A 174 -8.99 8.18 15.29
C GLU A 174 -9.68 9.45 14.75
N PRO A 175 -10.90 9.34 14.19
CA PRO A 175 -11.76 10.49 13.98
C PRO A 175 -12.12 11.14 15.34
N GLU A 176 -12.33 12.45 15.33
CA GLU A 176 -12.78 13.15 16.54
C GLU A 176 -14.23 12.78 16.88
N ASP A 177 -14.49 12.56 18.15
CA ASP A 177 -15.86 12.36 18.66
C ASP A 177 -16.63 13.68 18.59
N ALA A 178 -17.94 13.56 18.37
CA ALA A 178 -18.90 14.67 18.38
C ALA A 178 -20.23 14.21 18.98
N GLU A 179 -21.15 15.13 19.18
CA GLU A 179 -22.53 14.79 19.50
C GLU A 179 -23.27 14.41 18.21
N PHE A 180 -23.90 13.24 18.22
CA PHE A 180 -24.68 12.73 17.11
C PHE A 180 -26.14 12.61 17.50
N LYS A 181 -27.01 12.98 16.59
CA LYS A 181 -28.47 12.81 16.73
C LYS A 181 -28.94 11.95 15.58
N PHE A 182 -29.90 11.07 15.89
CA PHE A 182 -30.54 10.29 14.85
C PHE A 182 -31.25 11.24 13.86
N LEU A 183 -31.04 10.99 12.58
CA LEU A 183 -31.64 11.77 11.50
C LEU A 183 -33.04 11.24 11.21
N GLU A 184 -33.98 12.14 10.87
CA GLU A 184 -35.28 11.73 10.40
C GLU A 184 -35.17 11.11 9.01
N ASP A 185 -35.59 9.86 8.87
CA ASP A 185 -35.61 9.16 7.61
C ASP A 185 -36.82 9.54 6.77
N SER A 186 -36.64 9.57 5.46
CA SER A 186 -37.72 9.66 4.49
C SER A 186 -38.46 8.33 4.31
N LEU A 187 -37.86 7.20 4.72
CA LEU A 187 -38.41 5.85 4.61
C LEU A 187 -38.89 5.35 6.00
N PRO A 188 -40.04 4.65 6.05
CA PRO A 188 -40.50 4.06 7.30
C PRO A 188 -39.55 2.94 7.74
N ARG A 189 -39.23 2.91 9.03
CA ARG A 189 -38.52 1.82 9.68
C ARG A 189 -39.48 0.83 10.30
N GLU A 190 -39.19 -0.46 10.18
CA GLU A 190 -39.91 -1.54 10.81
C GLU A 190 -39.30 -1.85 12.19
N ASP A 191 -40.15 -2.02 13.21
CA ASP A 191 -39.66 -2.43 14.53
C ASP A 191 -39.47 -3.95 14.57
N MET A 192 -38.24 -4.37 14.60
CA MET A 192 -37.82 -5.77 14.71
C MET A 192 -37.29 -6.13 16.10
N SER A 193 -37.50 -5.31 17.10
CA SER A 193 -36.98 -5.51 18.47
C SER A 193 -37.50 -6.78 19.18
N ALA A 194 -38.62 -7.32 18.72
CA ALA A 194 -39.15 -8.61 19.22
C ALA A 194 -38.45 -9.85 18.60
N VAL A 195 -37.67 -9.70 17.55
CA VAL A 195 -36.99 -10.79 16.90
C VAL A 195 -35.65 -11.06 17.59
N PRO A 196 -35.36 -12.34 17.98
CA PRO A 196 -34.15 -12.65 18.75
C PRO A 196 -32.93 -12.77 17.86
N PHE A 197 -32.45 -11.63 17.37
CA PHE A 197 -31.19 -11.55 16.66
C PHE A 197 -30.01 -11.90 17.57
N VAL A 198 -28.97 -12.49 17.01
CA VAL A 198 -27.72 -12.81 17.69
C VAL A 198 -26.54 -12.26 16.88
N THR A 199 -25.53 -11.76 17.57
CA THR A 199 -24.22 -11.45 16.96
C THR A 199 -23.25 -12.60 17.23
N ILE A 200 -22.23 -12.77 16.36
CA ILE A 200 -21.22 -13.83 16.49
C ILE A 200 -19.84 -13.17 16.46
N ASP A 201 -19.47 -12.60 17.57
CA ASP A 201 -18.27 -11.79 17.76
C ASP A 201 -17.36 -12.37 18.85
N SER A 202 -16.15 -11.80 18.99
CA SER A 202 -15.31 -12.11 20.14
C SER A 202 -15.84 -11.46 21.41
N GLU A 203 -15.48 -12.01 22.57
CA GLU A 203 -15.89 -11.50 23.89
C GLU A 203 -15.57 -10.01 24.12
N HIS A 204 -14.58 -9.49 23.39
CA HIS A 204 -14.10 -8.11 23.56
C HIS A 204 -14.50 -7.18 22.40
N THR A 205 -15.34 -7.64 21.47
CA THR A 205 -15.83 -6.81 20.37
C THR A 205 -16.82 -5.77 20.90
N GLU A 206 -16.58 -4.52 20.59
CA GLU A 206 -17.46 -3.39 20.96
C GLU A 206 -18.22 -2.83 19.75
N ASP A 207 -17.76 -3.10 18.54
CA ASP A 207 -18.28 -2.64 17.25
C ASP A 207 -18.96 -3.79 16.50
N MET A 208 -20.10 -4.24 17.00
CA MET A 208 -20.88 -5.31 16.37
C MET A 208 -21.65 -4.75 15.17
N ASP A 209 -21.19 -5.08 13.97
CA ASP A 209 -21.70 -4.52 12.72
C ASP A 209 -22.83 -5.36 12.12
N ASP A 210 -22.93 -6.64 12.46
CA ASP A 210 -23.95 -7.55 11.93
C ASP A 210 -24.60 -8.43 13.00
N ALA A 211 -25.87 -8.74 12.78
CA ALA A 211 -26.62 -9.66 13.60
C ALA A 211 -27.49 -10.58 12.72
N LEU A 212 -27.68 -11.80 13.17
CA LEU A 212 -28.33 -12.87 12.42
C LEU A 212 -29.56 -13.37 13.18
N TYR A 213 -30.62 -13.69 12.43
CA TYR A 213 -31.75 -14.46 12.90
C TYR A 213 -32.14 -15.49 11.84
N ILE A 214 -32.45 -16.71 12.26
CA ILE A 214 -32.87 -17.77 11.36
C ILE A 214 -34.18 -18.37 11.86
N GLU A 215 -35.13 -18.57 10.94
CA GLU A 215 -36.37 -19.27 11.22
C GLU A 215 -36.60 -20.41 10.22
N LYS A 216 -37.39 -21.40 10.62
CA LYS A 216 -37.79 -22.49 9.75
C LYS A 216 -38.98 -22.06 8.87
N ASP A 217 -38.88 -22.28 7.58
CA ASP A 217 -39.93 -21.98 6.59
C ASP A 217 -40.25 -23.26 5.79
N GLY A 218 -41.21 -24.06 6.27
CA GLY A 218 -41.51 -25.35 5.73
C GLY A 218 -40.33 -26.31 5.82
N ASP A 219 -39.84 -26.80 4.66
CA ASP A 219 -38.64 -27.63 4.56
C ASP A 219 -37.36 -26.82 4.39
N ASN A 220 -37.47 -25.49 4.30
CA ASN A 220 -36.37 -24.56 4.15
C ASN A 220 -36.14 -23.75 5.42
N TYR A 221 -35.14 -22.85 5.34
CA TYR A 221 -34.85 -21.85 6.38
C TYR A 221 -34.83 -20.48 5.74
N LYS A 222 -35.30 -19.47 6.47
CA LYS A 222 -35.20 -18.06 6.12
C LYS A 222 -34.18 -17.43 7.07
N LEU A 223 -33.13 -16.88 6.48
CA LEU A 223 -32.07 -16.17 7.21
C LEU A 223 -32.32 -14.66 7.07
N TYR A 224 -32.30 -13.96 8.17
CA TYR A 224 -32.31 -12.52 8.24
C TYR A 224 -30.93 -12.06 8.70
N THR A 225 -30.40 -11.06 8.00
CA THR A 225 -29.14 -10.42 8.35
C THR A 225 -29.41 -8.95 8.58
N ALA A 226 -29.17 -8.48 9.79
CA ALA A 226 -29.23 -7.06 10.14
C ALA A 226 -27.82 -6.49 10.10
N ILE A 227 -27.62 -5.39 9.36
CA ILE A 227 -26.34 -4.67 9.26
C ILE A 227 -26.53 -3.29 9.90
N ALA A 228 -25.64 -2.92 10.80
CA ALA A 228 -25.63 -1.60 11.44
C ALA A 228 -25.72 -0.47 10.42
N ASP A 229 -26.60 0.53 10.70
CA ASP A 229 -26.84 1.64 9.80
C ASP A 229 -26.28 2.96 10.35
N PRO A 230 -25.01 3.28 10.10
CA PRO A 230 -24.43 4.56 10.51
C PRO A 230 -25.04 5.76 9.75
N THR A 231 -25.69 5.54 8.61
CA THR A 231 -26.31 6.64 7.84
C THR A 231 -27.49 7.26 8.56
N GLY A 232 -28.06 6.56 9.56
CA GLY A 232 -29.04 7.14 10.50
C GLY A 232 -28.49 8.27 11.37
N TYR A 233 -27.16 8.47 11.41
CA TYR A 233 -26.50 9.53 12.19
C TYR A 233 -25.59 10.42 11.34
N ILE A 234 -25.21 10.01 10.13
CA ILE A 234 -24.28 10.70 9.27
C ILE A 234 -25.01 11.15 8.02
N ALA A 235 -25.27 12.45 7.91
CA ALA A 235 -25.89 13.00 6.71
C ALA A 235 -24.90 12.98 5.52
N GLU A 236 -25.45 12.80 4.32
CA GLU A 236 -24.72 12.89 3.06
C GLU A 236 -24.01 14.27 2.94
N ASP A 237 -22.88 14.30 2.25
CA ASP A 237 -22.06 15.50 2.00
C ASP A 237 -21.52 16.23 3.25
N THR A 238 -21.60 15.62 4.43
CA THR A 238 -20.96 16.17 5.64
C THR A 238 -19.45 15.89 5.68
N PRO A 239 -18.66 16.69 6.44
CA PRO A 239 -17.23 16.40 6.62
C PRO A 239 -16.95 14.99 7.16
N LEU A 240 -17.80 14.46 8.04
CA LEU A 240 -17.67 13.11 8.56
C LEU A 240 -17.96 12.06 7.48
N ASN A 241 -18.96 12.27 6.62
CA ASN A 241 -19.23 11.38 5.49
C ASN A 241 -18.03 11.32 4.54
N HIS A 242 -17.45 12.47 4.19
CA HIS A 242 -16.24 12.51 3.37
C HIS A 242 -15.05 11.85 4.05
N LEU A 243 -14.87 12.06 5.35
CA LEU A 243 -13.80 11.43 6.13
C LEU A 243 -13.95 9.90 6.16
N ALA A 244 -15.17 9.39 6.41
CA ALA A 244 -15.47 7.97 6.41
C ALA A 244 -15.21 7.34 5.04
N ALA A 245 -15.67 7.99 3.96
CA ALA A 245 -15.42 7.55 2.58
C ALA A 245 -13.91 7.52 2.26
N HIS A 246 -13.14 8.50 2.72
CA HIS A 246 -11.69 8.53 2.54
C HIS A 246 -10.99 7.45 3.35
N ARG A 247 -11.43 7.16 4.58
CA ARG A 247 -10.85 6.09 5.42
C ARG A 247 -11.18 4.71 4.89
N ALA A 248 -12.43 4.51 4.44
CA ALA A 248 -13.00 3.30 3.85
C ALA A 248 -13.12 2.08 4.78
N PHE A 249 -12.31 1.95 5.83
CA PHE A 249 -12.30 0.82 6.77
C PHE A 249 -11.68 1.20 8.12
N SER A 250 -11.97 0.40 9.14
CA SER A 250 -11.26 0.43 10.43
C SER A 250 -9.96 -0.38 10.34
N ILE A 251 -8.93 0.07 11.06
CA ILE A 251 -7.60 -0.56 11.03
C ILE A 251 -7.38 -1.25 12.37
N TYR A 252 -7.20 -2.58 12.33
CA TYR A 252 -6.92 -3.38 13.52
C TYR A 252 -5.44 -3.75 13.57
N LEU A 253 -4.77 -3.33 14.65
CA LEU A 253 -3.38 -3.62 14.95
C LEU A 253 -3.31 -4.43 16.24
N PRO A 254 -2.25 -5.20 16.50
CA PRO A 254 -2.10 -5.89 17.79
C PRO A 254 -2.18 -4.92 18.97
N GLY A 255 -3.23 -5.03 19.79
CA GLY A 255 -3.46 -4.19 20.97
C GLY A 255 -3.88 -2.74 20.71
N ARG A 256 -4.25 -2.39 19.47
CA ARG A 256 -4.77 -1.07 19.08
C ARG A 256 -5.60 -1.18 17.82
N ASP A 257 -6.67 -0.39 17.75
CA ASP A 257 -7.42 -0.14 16.53
C ASP A 257 -7.45 1.36 16.20
N ILE A 258 -7.77 1.68 14.95
CA ILE A 258 -8.06 3.04 14.48
C ILE A 258 -9.35 2.94 13.69
N PRO A 259 -10.49 3.34 14.28
CA PRO A 259 -11.79 3.14 13.66
C PRO A 259 -12.01 4.06 12.45
N MET A 260 -12.86 3.60 11.52
CA MET A 260 -13.31 4.39 10.38
C MET A 260 -14.17 5.57 10.84
N LEU A 261 -15.07 5.31 11.81
CA LEU A 261 -16.00 6.28 12.40
C LEU A 261 -15.58 6.62 13.83
N PRO A 262 -16.01 7.77 14.37
CA PRO A 262 -15.89 8.06 15.80
C PRO A 262 -16.41 6.92 16.67
N ARG A 263 -15.74 6.65 17.81
CA ARG A 263 -16.09 5.52 18.68
C ARG A 263 -17.51 5.61 19.24
N ILE A 264 -18.00 6.81 19.49
CA ILE A 264 -19.40 7.02 19.90
C ILE A 264 -20.39 6.48 18.87
N LEU A 265 -20.06 6.49 17.59
CA LEU A 265 -20.86 5.84 16.55
C LEU A 265 -20.56 4.34 16.48
N SER A 266 -19.32 3.95 16.20
CA SER A 266 -18.99 2.56 15.89
C SER A 266 -19.17 1.61 17.08
N GLN A 267 -18.87 2.06 18.29
CA GLN A 267 -18.93 1.22 19.50
C GLN A 267 -20.20 1.42 20.34
N ASN A 268 -21.01 2.46 20.05
CA ASN A 268 -22.22 2.74 20.83
C ASN A 268 -23.44 2.87 19.92
N LEU A 269 -23.63 4.02 19.26
CA LEU A 269 -24.92 4.36 18.62
C LEU A 269 -25.26 3.44 17.43
N CYS A 270 -24.27 2.88 16.73
CA CYS A 270 -24.48 1.98 15.60
C CYS A 270 -24.24 0.50 15.95
N SER A 271 -23.41 0.21 16.96
CA SER A 271 -23.14 -1.17 17.37
C SER A 271 -24.42 -1.91 17.76
N LEU A 272 -24.65 -3.10 17.21
CA LEU A 272 -25.85 -3.92 17.44
C LEU A 272 -25.80 -4.61 18.83
N ARG A 273 -25.87 -3.80 19.87
CA ARG A 273 -25.76 -4.23 21.27
C ARG A 273 -27.05 -4.87 21.73
N ALA A 274 -26.90 -5.86 22.61
CA ALA A 274 -28.03 -6.55 23.21
C ALA A 274 -28.95 -5.57 24.00
N ASP A 275 -30.23 -5.79 23.90
CA ASP A 275 -31.30 -5.05 24.64
C ASP A 275 -31.37 -3.55 24.35
N GLU A 276 -30.77 -3.09 23.27
CA GLU A 276 -30.80 -1.70 22.84
C GLU A 276 -31.30 -1.59 21.39
N PRO A 277 -32.33 -0.73 21.11
CA PRO A 277 -32.73 -0.53 19.71
C PRO A 277 -31.66 0.20 18.93
N ARG A 278 -31.38 -0.32 17.74
CA ARG A 278 -30.34 0.22 16.80
C ARG A 278 -30.90 0.31 15.40
N PRO A 279 -30.54 1.34 14.62
CA PRO A 279 -30.86 1.39 13.22
C PRO A 279 -30.05 0.34 12.47
N ALA A 280 -30.72 -0.43 11.61
CA ALA A 280 -30.07 -1.45 10.82
C ALA A 280 -30.73 -1.57 9.44
N PHE A 281 -29.96 -2.00 8.46
CA PHE A 281 -30.49 -2.56 7.20
C PHE A 281 -30.78 -4.03 7.39
N LEU A 282 -31.94 -4.47 6.93
CA LEU A 282 -32.36 -5.86 7.01
C LEU A 282 -32.37 -6.49 5.62
N LEU A 283 -31.72 -7.63 5.49
CA LEU A 283 -31.67 -8.49 4.30
C LEU A 283 -32.34 -9.81 4.58
#